data_f5bb9cc453def20c8eba192367882395
#
_entry.id   f5bb9cc453def20c8eba192367882395
#
_cell.length_a   1.000
_cell.length_b   1.000
_cell.length_c   1.000
_cell.angle_alpha   90.00
_cell.angle_beta   90.00
_cell.angle_gamma   90.00
#
_symmetry.space_group_name_H-M   'P 1'
#
loop_
_entity.id
_entity.type
_entity.pdbx_description
1 polymer ?
#
loop_
_entity_poly.entity_id
_entity_poly.type
_entity_poly.pdbx_seq_one_letter_code
_entity_poly.pdbx_strand_id
1 'polypeptide(L)'
;EMCIRDRYCGAQIFDAVGISEDVIDKYFPGTATLIGGLTLRQIKEETINRYSQSSLINKETTNLDVGGEYAFRIRGEKHAWSPKTITNLQKAVRINSKESFKEFSEKINDHNKSMFTIRSLFEFEKSRPIPLKNVEPASEIVKRFSTGAMSYGSISREAHTTLALAMNRIGGKSNTGEGGEEPERFVKLKNGDSMKSAIKQVASGRFGVTTEYLVNAKDIQIKISQGAKPGEGGQLPGCLLYTSDAADEFMG
;
A
#
# COMPACT_ATOMS: atom_id res chain seq x y z
N GLU A 1 -24.90 5.61 -10.45
CA GLU A 1 -24.55 4.31 -11.04
C GLU A 1 -24.75 4.26 -12.57
N MET A 2 -25.84 4.77 -13.11
CA MET A 2 -26.10 4.79 -14.57
C MET A 2 -25.03 5.51 -15.37
N CYS A 3 -24.52 6.65 -14.91
CA CYS A 3 -23.47 7.40 -15.61
C CYS A 3 -22.12 6.66 -15.68
N ILE A 4 -21.86 5.75 -14.75
CA ILE A 4 -20.63 4.94 -14.76
C ILE A 4 -20.76 3.78 -15.73
N ARG A 5 -21.84 3.05 -15.68
CA ARG A 5 -22.05 1.86 -16.51
C ARG A 5 -22.03 2.22 -18.00
N ASP A 6 -22.75 3.25 -18.40
CA ASP A 6 -22.88 3.61 -19.80
C ASP A 6 -21.60 4.22 -20.40
N ARG A 7 -20.72 4.79 -19.55
CA ARG A 7 -19.43 5.31 -19.99
C ARG A 7 -18.34 4.25 -20.07
N TYR A 8 -18.44 3.19 -19.29
CA TYR A 8 -17.50 2.06 -19.36
C TYR A 8 -17.87 1.04 -20.43
N CYS A 9 -19.14 0.96 -20.80
CA CYS A 9 -19.61 0.10 -21.88
C CYS A 9 -18.99 0.51 -23.22
N GLY A 10 -18.12 -0.37 -23.77
CA GLY A 10 -17.46 -0.14 -25.05
C GLY A 10 -16.34 0.92 -25.04
N ALA A 11 -15.97 1.46 -23.88
CA ALA A 11 -14.93 2.48 -23.77
C ALA A 11 -13.51 1.96 -24.00
N GLN A 12 -13.30 0.65 -23.93
CA GLN A 12 -11.98 -0.03 -24.08
C GLN A 12 -10.88 0.57 -23.21
N ILE A 13 -11.23 0.95 -21.98
CA ILE A 13 -10.31 1.55 -21.00
C ILE A 13 -9.64 0.51 -20.09
N PHE A 14 -9.76 -0.75 -20.44
CA PHE A 14 -9.20 -1.87 -19.69
C PHE A 14 -7.94 -2.36 -20.36
N ASP A 15 -6.95 -2.66 -19.54
CA ASP A 15 -5.78 -3.40 -19.97
C ASP A 15 -5.96 -4.88 -19.61
N ALA A 16 -5.61 -5.75 -20.53
CA ALA A 16 -5.54 -7.18 -20.26
C ALA A 16 -4.19 -7.49 -19.61
N VAL A 17 -4.22 -8.20 -18.50
CA VAL A 17 -3.02 -8.60 -17.74
C VAL A 17 -3.01 -10.10 -17.56
N GLY A 18 -1.90 -10.74 -17.95
CA GLY A 18 -1.71 -12.18 -17.75
C GLY A 18 -2.48 -13.09 -18.70
N ILE A 19 -2.91 -12.57 -19.86
CA ILE A 19 -3.53 -13.32 -20.96
C ILE A 19 -2.66 -13.17 -22.21
N SER A 20 -2.48 -14.26 -22.96
CA SER A 20 -1.63 -14.23 -24.17
C SER A 20 -2.22 -13.31 -25.25
N GLU A 21 -1.35 -12.67 -26.01
CA GLU A 21 -1.73 -11.79 -27.12
C GLU A 21 -2.67 -12.47 -28.11
N ASP A 22 -2.40 -13.72 -28.50
CA ASP A 22 -3.27 -14.48 -29.40
C ASP A 22 -4.72 -14.56 -28.95
N VAL A 23 -4.95 -14.67 -27.66
CA VAL A 23 -6.30 -14.70 -27.06
C VAL A 23 -6.93 -13.32 -27.11
N ILE A 24 -6.13 -12.28 -26.80
CA ILE A 24 -6.62 -10.89 -26.80
C ILE A 24 -6.98 -10.48 -28.22
N ASP A 25 -6.10 -10.67 -29.18
CA ASP A 25 -6.33 -10.28 -30.58
C ASP A 25 -7.56 -10.96 -31.18
N LYS A 26 -7.80 -12.21 -30.79
CA LYS A 26 -8.92 -13.00 -31.33
C LYS A 26 -10.25 -12.67 -30.67
N TYR A 27 -10.29 -12.48 -29.35
CA TYR A 27 -11.54 -12.40 -28.60
C TYR A 27 -11.84 -11.01 -28.03
N PHE A 28 -10.81 -10.17 -27.89
CA PHE A 28 -10.90 -8.82 -27.33
C PHE A 28 -10.13 -7.81 -28.18
N PRO A 29 -10.41 -7.75 -29.51
CA PRO A 29 -9.63 -6.91 -30.41
C PRO A 29 -9.65 -5.45 -29.98
N GLY A 30 -8.48 -4.82 -30.00
CA GLY A 30 -8.28 -3.44 -29.55
C GLY A 30 -8.07 -3.24 -28.05
N THR A 31 -8.09 -4.31 -27.25
CA THR A 31 -7.74 -4.21 -25.83
C THR A 31 -6.21 -4.20 -25.68
N ALA A 32 -5.69 -3.19 -24.99
CA ALA A 32 -4.26 -3.09 -24.72
C ALA A 32 -3.77 -4.22 -23.80
N THR A 33 -2.61 -4.77 -24.07
CA THR A 33 -1.93 -5.72 -23.19
C THR A 33 -0.43 -5.48 -23.22
N LEU A 34 0.18 -5.30 -22.05
CA LEU A 34 1.63 -5.17 -21.88
C LEU A 34 2.24 -6.41 -21.21
N ILE A 35 1.41 -7.22 -20.57
CA ILE A 35 1.83 -8.41 -19.83
C ILE A 35 1.03 -9.59 -20.36
N GLY A 36 1.66 -10.35 -21.25
CA GLY A 36 1.12 -11.61 -21.75
C GLY A 36 1.03 -12.67 -20.63
N GLY A 37 0.52 -13.84 -20.97
CA GLY A 37 0.40 -14.92 -19.98
C GLY A 37 -0.37 -16.12 -20.49
N LEU A 38 -1.45 -16.48 -19.81
CA LEU A 38 -2.21 -17.70 -20.02
C LEU A 38 -2.80 -17.81 -21.43
N THR A 39 -2.51 -18.91 -22.07
CA THR A 39 -3.17 -19.32 -23.32
C THR A 39 -4.55 -19.88 -23.06
N LEU A 40 -5.40 -19.94 -24.07
CA LEU A 40 -6.74 -20.52 -23.94
C LEU A 40 -6.70 -21.99 -23.46
N ARG A 41 -5.64 -22.73 -23.84
CA ARG A 41 -5.43 -24.12 -23.38
C ARG A 41 -5.20 -24.17 -21.86
N GLN A 42 -4.37 -23.29 -21.33
CA GLN A 42 -4.09 -23.21 -19.88
C GLN A 42 -5.33 -22.78 -19.10
N ILE A 43 -6.10 -21.83 -19.62
CA ILE A 43 -7.40 -21.42 -19.02
C ILE A 43 -8.36 -22.61 -18.97
N LYS A 44 -8.44 -23.39 -20.05
CA LYS A 44 -9.23 -24.63 -20.08
C LYS A 44 -8.75 -25.64 -19.04
N GLU A 45 -7.45 -25.89 -18.95
CA GLU A 45 -6.84 -26.81 -17.99
C GLU A 45 -7.16 -26.41 -16.54
N GLU A 46 -7.00 -25.13 -16.21
CA GLU A 46 -7.38 -24.63 -14.88
C GLU A 46 -8.88 -24.79 -14.58
N THR A 47 -9.71 -24.51 -15.56
CA THR A 47 -11.18 -24.68 -15.41
C THR A 47 -11.55 -26.13 -15.15
N ILE A 48 -10.96 -27.06 -15.92
CA ILE A 48 -11.16 -28.50 -15.72
C ILE A 48 -10.67 -28.95 -14.34
N ASN A 49 -9.51 -28.45 -13.90
CA ASN A 49 -8.95 -28.78 -12.59
C ASN A 49 -9.88 -28.33 -11.46
N ARG A 50 -10.39 -27.11 -11.52
CA ARG A 50 -11.37 -26.60 -10.53
C ARG A 50 -12.66 -27.43 -10.53
N TYR A 51 -13.18 -27.75 -11.72
CA TYR A 51 -14.37 -28.58 -11.85
C TYR A 51 -14.14 -29.98 -11.28
N SER A 52 -13.01 -30.61 -11.61
CA SER A 52 -12.65 -31.93 -11.10
C SER A 52 -12.54 -31.96 -9.58
N GLN A 53 -11.90 -30.93 -8.98
CA GLN A 53 -11.83 -30.79 -7.54
C GLN A 53 -13.23 -30.70 -6.90
N SER A 54 -14.11 -29.90 -7.48
CA SER A 54 -15.49 -29.77 -6.98
C SER A 54 -16.28 -31.06 -7.07
N SER A 55 -16.01 -31.90 -8.07
CA SER A 55 -16.69 -33.18 -8.28
C SER A 55 -16.16 -34.32 -7.37
N LEU A 56 -14.92 -34.18 -6.88
CA LEU A 56 -14.30 -35.13 -5.97
C LEU A 56 -14.75 -34.94 -4.51
N ILE A 57 -15.41 -33.84 -4.20
CA ILE A 57 -15.99 -33.60 -2.88
C ILE A 57 -17.19 -34.56 -2.73
N ASN A 58 -17.03 -35.60 -1.94
CA ASN A 58 -18.10 -36.55 -1.61
C ASN A 58 -19.31 -35.77 -1.09
N LYS A 59 -20.48 -36.05 -1.64
CA LYS A 59 -21.76 -35.42 -1.29
C LYS A 59 -22.15 -35.53 0.19
N GLU A 60 -21.49 -36.39 0.94
CA GLU A 60 -21.75 -36.63 2.36
C GLU A 60 -20.94 -35.77 3.32
N THR A 61 -19.90 -35.06 2.84
CA THR A 61 -19.06 -34.18 3.65
C THR A 61 -18.84 -32.86 2.92
N THR A 62 -19.90 -32.11 2.72
CA THR A 62 -19.83 -30.75 2.16
C THR A 62 -19.38 -29.76 3.21
N ASN A 63 -18.22 -29.95 3.79
CA ASN A 63 -17.57 -28.89 4.52
C ASN A 63 -16.91 -27.95 3.49
N LEU A 64 -17.39 -26.72 3.45
CA LEU A 64 -16.74 -25.67 2.70
C LEU A 64 -15.28 -25.50 3.16
N ASP A 65 -14.42 -25.09 2.25
CA ASP A 65 -13.05 -24.73 2.59
C ASP A 65 -13.05 -23.71 3.75
N VAL A 66 -12.06 -23.83 4.63
CA VAL A 66 -11.92 -22.94 5.79
C VAL A 66 -11.78 -21.47 5.37
N GLY A 67 -11.32 -21.22 4.16
CA GLY A 67 -11.05 -19.90 3.62
C GLY A 67 -9.87 -19.25 4.34
N GLY A 68 -10.03 -18.00 4.73
CA GLY A 68 -8.98 -17.24 5.42
C GLY A 68 -8.31 -16.21 4.54
N GLU A 69 -8.88 -15.85 3.41
CA GLU A 69 -8.36 -14.84 2.49
C GLU A 69 -8.24 -13.47 3.15
N TYR A 70 -9.26 -13.03 3.86
CA TYR A 70 -9.32 -11.71 4.50
C TYR A 70 -8.88 -11.69 5.96
N ALA A 71 -8.94 -12.82 6.63
CA ALA A 71 -8.55 -12.97 8.03
C ALA A 71 -7.87 -14.30 8.25
N PHE A 72 -6.79 -14.30 9.06
CA PHE A 72 -6.10 -15.55 9.40
C PHE A 72 -7.04 -16.57 10.03
N ARG A 73 -7.01 -17.79 9.50
CA ARG A 73 -7.71 -18.95 10.06
C ARG A 73 -6.75 -20.12 10.20
N ILE A 74 -6.87 -20.85 11.29
CA ILE A 74 -6.13 -22.11 11.47
C ILE A 74 -6.59 -23.06 10.38
N ARG A 75 -5.67 -23.63 9.60
CA ARG A 75 -5.90 -24.48 8.42
C ARG A 75 -6.44 -23.75 7.18
N GLY A 76 -6.59 -22.42 7.23
CA GLY A 76 -6.93 -21.60 6.08
C GLY A 76 -5.69 -21.17 5.29
N GLU A 77 -5.87 -20.16 4.45
CA GLU A 77 -4.77 -19.60 3.67
C GLU A 77 -3.63 -19.08 4.54
N LYS A 78 -2.42 -19.19 4.02
CA LYS A 78 -1.22 -18.70 4.70
C LYS A 78 -1.06 -17.21 4.45
N HIS A 79 -0.72 -16.45 5.49
CA HIS A 79 -0.49 -15.02 5.43
C HIS A 79 0.95 -14.68 5.81
N ALA A 80 1.54 -13.69 5.12
CA ALA A 80 2.83 -13.13 5.51
C ALA A 80 2.78 -12.55 6.94
N TRP A 81 1.68 -11.88 7.26
CA TRP A 81 1.36 -11.38 8.61
C TRP A 81 0.53 -12.40 9.37
N SER A 82 1.19 -13.35 9.99
CA SER A 82 0.57 -14.36 10.85
C SER A 82 0.48 -13.88 12.30
N PRO A 83 -0.38 -14.48 13.15
CA PRO A 83 -0.40 -14.17 14.58
C PRO A 83 0.98 -14.26 15.25
N LYS A 84 1.82 -15.20 14.82
CA LYS A 84 3.17 -15.37 15.34
C LYS A 84 4.12 -14.24 14.95
N THR A 85 4.05 -13.75 13.70
CA THR A 85 4.87 -12.61 13.27
C THR A 85 4.46 -11.34 14.01
N ILE A 86 3.14 -11.10 14.16
CA ILE A 86 2.61 -9.95 14.90
C ILE A 86 3.02 -10.01 16.37
N THR A 87 2.86 -11.17 17.02
CA THR A 87 3.24 -11.34 18.43
C THR A 87 4.73 -11.10 18.66
N ASN A 88 5.60 -11.62 17.78
CA ASN A 88 7.04 -11.40 17.87
C ASN A 88 7.40 -9.92 17.74
N LEU A 89 6.79 -9.21 16.79
CA LEU A 89 6.99 -7.77 16.62
C LEU A 89 6.54 -6.98 17.85
N GLN A 90 5.32 -7.25 18.33
CA GLN A 90 4.78 -6.58 19.52
C GLN A 90 5.63 -6.86 20.76
N LYS A 91 6.07 -8.10 20.96
CA LYS A 91 6.97 -8.45 22.06
C LYS A 91 8.29 -7.71 21.95
N ALA A 92 8.90 -7.73 20.76
CA ALA A 92 10.16 -7.03 20.51
C ALA A 92 10.09 -5.55 20.90
N VAL A 93 9.00 -4.86 20.50
CA VAL A 93 8.81 -3.44 20.78
C VAL A 93 8.50 -3.17 22.26
N ARG A 94 7.63 -3.97 22.89
CA ARG A 94 7.18 -3.72 24.27
C ARG A 94 8.24 -3.95 25.32
N ILE A 95 9.09 -4.97 25.13
CA ILE A 95 10.13 -5.33 26.10
C ILE A 95 11.55 -5.10 25.58
N ASN A 96 11.70 -4.44 24.41
CA ASN A 96 12.97 -4.16 23.75
C ASN A 96 13.83 -5.43 23.54
N SER A 97 13.21 -6.54 23.12
CA SER A 97 13.88 -7.82 22.90
C SER A 97 14.45 -7.91 21.48
N LYS A 98 15.77 -7.96 21.40
CA LYS A 98 16.49 -8.20 20.13
C LYS A 98 16.22 -9.58 19.56
N GLU A 99 16.07 -10.59 20.39
CA GLU A 99 15.80 -11.98 20.01
C GLU A 99 14.42 -12.08 19.31
N SER A 100 13.39 -11.49 19.92
CA SER A 100 12.05 -11.45 19.33
C SER A 100 12.01 -10.66 18.02
N PHE A 101 12.80 -9.58 17.91
CA PHE A 101 12.93 -8.83 16.66
C PHE A 101 13.66 -9.64 15.58
N LYS A 102 14.70 -10.39 15.96
CA LYS A 102 15.40 -11.28 15.03
C LYS A 102 14.49 -12.37 14.49
N GLU A 103 13.73 -13.05 15.37
CA GLU A 103 12.73 -14.03 14.94
C GLU A 103 11.65 -13.45 14.01
N PHE A 104 11.21 -12.22 14.30
CA PHE A 104 10.29 -11.51 13.41
C PHE A 104 10.94 -11.24 12.05
N SER A 105 12.16 -10.70 12.03
CA SER A 105 12.88 -10.36 10.81
C SER A 105 13.18 -11.59 9.95
N GLU A 106 13.59 -12.69 10.56
CA GLU A 106 13.83 -13.94 9.86
C GLU A 106 12.55 -14.45 9.17
N LYS A 107 11.40 -14.38 9.85
CA LYS A 107 10.13 -14.79 9.27
C LYS A 107 9.65 -13.88 8.14
N ILE A 108 9.86 -12.58 8.27
CA ILE A 108 9.48 -11.62 7.22
C ILE A 108 10.43 -11.70 6.02
N ASN A 109 11.70 -11.97 6.25
CA ASN A 109 12.69 -12.02 5.19
C ASN A 109 12.80 -13.40 4.52
N ASP A 110 12.43 -14.48 5.19
CA ASP A 110 12.43 -15.85 4.64
C ASP A 110 11.20 -16.12 3.74
N HIS A 111 10.78 -15.10 3.03
CA HIS A 111 9.67 -15.17 2.07
C HIS A 111 9.99 -16.07 0.87
N ASN A 112 11.28 -16.32 0.59
CA ASN A 112 11.73 -17.20 -0.49
C ASN A 112 11.16 -18.60 -0.39
N LYS A 113 10.84 -19.06 0.82
CA LYS A 113 10.19 -20.36 1.06
C LYS A 113 8.67 -20.30 0.98
N SER A 114 8.08 -19.14 1.16
CA SER A 114 6.63 -18.98 1.33
C SER A 114 5.96 -18.26 0.16
N MET A 115 6.70 -17.54 -0.66
CA MET A 115 6.26 -16.81 -1.87
C MET A 115 5.00 -15.96 -1.68
N PHE A 116 4.89 -15.26 -0.54
CA PHE A 116 3.72 -14.40 -0.25
C PHE A 116 3.73 -13.07 -0.98
N THR A 117 4.88 -12.64 -1.49
CA THR A 117 5.05 -11.34 -2.13
C THR A 117 5.91 -11.47 -3.38
N ILE A 118 5.70 -10.57 -4.34
CA ILE A 118 6.55 -10.51 -5.56
C ILE A 118 8.02 -10.29 -5.19
N ARG A 119 8.30 -9.57 -4.11
CA ARG A 119 9.67 -9.37 -3.61
C ARG A 119 10.40 -10.68 -3.31
N SER A 120 9.69 -11.72 -2.90
CA SER A 120 10.28 -13.02 -2.62
C SER A 120 10.78 -13.77 -3.85
N LEU A 121 10.41 -13.32 -5.04
CA LEU A 121 10.90 -13.85 -6.32
C LEU A 121 12.22 -13.22 -6.77
N PHE A 122 12.67 -12.14 -6.11
CA PHE A 122 13.92 -11.48 -6.45
C PHE A 122 15.09 -12.08 -5.68
N GLU A 123 16.20 -12.20 -6.34
CA GLU A 123 17.49 -12.59 -5.76
C GLU A 123 18.51 -11.46 -5.95
N PHE A 124 19.44 -11.35 -5.02
CA PHE A 124 20.57 -10.45 -5.19
C PHE A 124 21.53 -11.00 -6.23
N GLU A 125 21.91 -10.16 -7.18
CA GLU A 125 22.95 -10.50 -8.12
C GLU A 125 24.29 -10.70 -7.37
N LYS A 126 24.98 -11.78 -7.69
CA LYS A 126 26.29 -12.07 -7.11
C LYS A 126 27.32 -11.10 -7.69
N SER A 127 27.77 -10.16 -6.91
CA SER A 127 28.80 -9.20 -7.28
C SER A 127 30.09 -9.43 -6.48
N ARG A 128 31.18 -8.78 -6.91
CA ARG A 128 32.42 -8.80 -6.15
C ARG A 128 32.24 -8.00 -4.85
N PRO A 129 32.65 -8.54 -3.69
CA PRO A 129 32.59 -7.80 -2.43
C PRO A 129 33.42 -6.50 -2.51
N ILE A 130 32.88 -5.44 -1.96
CA ILE A 130 33.57 -4.17 -1.78
C ILE A 130 33.94 -3.96 -0.32
N PRO A 131 35.03 -3.22 -0.02
CA PRO A 131 35.37 -2.90 1.36
C PRO A 131 34.23 -2.19 2.09
N LEU A 132 33.98 -2.55 3.35
CA LEU A 132 32.88 -2.01 4.14
C LEU A 132 32.90 -0.47 4.23
N LYS A 133 34.07 0.15 4.23
CA LYS A 133 34.23 1.63 4.19
C LYS A 133 33.66 2.30 2.95
N ASN A 134 33.45 1.53 1.86
CA ASN A 134 32.87 2.01 0.63
C ASN A 134 31.36 1.72 0.53
N VAL A 135 30.80 1.04 1.55
CA VAL A 135 29.36 0.80 1.64
C VAL A 135 28.71 1.99 2.32
N GLU A 136 27.62 2.47 1.75
CA GLU A 136 26.87 3.58 2.34
C GLU A 136 26.34 3.19 3.73
N PRO A 137 26.57 4.02 4.77
CA PRO A 137 26.11 3.69 6.12
C PRO A 137 24.57 3.80 6.22
N ALA A 138 23.98 2.97 7.08
CA ALA A 138 22.54 2.94 7.30
C ALA A 138 21.97 4.32 7.69
N SER A 139 22.74 5.14 8.43
CA SER A 139 22.37 6.51 8.80
C SER A 139 22.16 7.44 7.60
N GLU A 140 22.83 7.19 6.48
CA GLU A 140 22.59 7.94 5.24
C GLU A 140 21.44 7.36 4.43
N ILE A 141 21.33 6.01 4.42
CA ILE A 141 20.24 5.32 3.72
C ILE A 141 18.87 5.72 4.28
N VAL A 142 18.72 5.77 5.60
CA VAL A 142 17.43 6.09 6.25
C VAL A 142 16.92 7.49 5.95
N LYS A 143 17.78 8.43 5.58
CA LYS A 143 17.39 9.80 5.19
C LYS A 143 16.51 9.84 3.94
N ARG A 144 16.58 8.81 3.11
CA ARG A 144 15.77 8.66 1.89
C ARG A 144 14.43 7.99 2.13
N PHE A 145 14.19 7.48 3.35
CA PHE A 145 12.93 6.81 3.68
C PHE A 145 11.90 7.79 4.21
N SER A 146 10.67 7.56 3.83
CA SER A 146 9.51 8.30 4.34
C SER A 146 8.40 7.33 4.76
N THR A 147 7.56 7.79 5.67
CA THR A 147 6.31 7.07 5.95
C THR A 147 5.32 7.23 4.81
N GLY A 148 4.35 6.33 4.73
CA GLY A 148 3.16 6.58 3.94
C GLY A 148 2.45 7.87 4.41
N ALA A 149 1.66 8.45 3.52
CA ALA A 149 0.84 9.62 3.83
C ALA A 149 -0.41 9.16 4.62
N MET A 150 -0.30 9.18 5.94
CA MET A 150 -1.39 8.81 6.84
C MET A 150 -1.97 10.05 7.49
N SER A 151 -3.24 10.33 7.18
CA SER A 151 -3.90 11.56 7.64
C SER A 151 -4.18 11.54 9.15
N TYR A 152 -3.95 12.66 9.81
CA TYR A 152 -4.51 12.93 11.12
C TYR A 152 -6.04 12.85 11.04
N GLY A 153 -6.63 12.03 11.91
CA GLY A 153 -8.05 11.70 11.83
C GLY A 153 -8.35 10.31 11.25
N SER A 154 -7.50 9.77 10.36
CA SER A 154 -7.54 8.35 9.97
C SER A 154 -6.74 7.47 10.93
N ILE A 155 -5.73 8.04 11.56
CA ILE A 155 -4.99 7.45 12.68
C ILE A 155 -5.06 8.38 13.89
N SER A 156 -4.78 7.85 15.09
CA SER A 156 -4.81 8.65 16.30
C SER A 156 -3.70 9.72 16.32
N ARG A 157 -3.91 10.77 17.14
CA ARG A 157 -2.91 11.80 17.39
C ARG A 157 -1.57 11.22 17.86
N GLU A 158 -1.63 10.26 18.76
CA GLU A 158 -0.48 9.59 19.35
C GLU A 158 0.30 8.83 18.29
N ALA A 159 -0.38 8.07 17.43
CA ALA A 159 0.26 7.33 16.34
C ALA A 159 0.92 8.29 15.33
N HIS A 160 0.20 9.32 14.90
CA HIS A 160 0.71 10.32 13.96
C HIS A 160 1.93 11.08 14.51
N THR A 161 1.88 11.47 15.78
CA THR A 161 2.97 12.15 16.47
C THR A 161 4.17 11.23 16.68
N THR A 162 3.93 9.97 17.07
CA THR A 162 4.99 8.98 17.29
C THR A 162 5.76 8.68 16.00
N LEU A 163 5.05 8.57 14.86
CA LEU A 163 5.69 8.41 13.55
C LEU A 163 6.58 9.61 13.21
N ALA A 164 6.12 10.83 13.46
CA ALA A 164 6.92 12.03 13.22
C ALA A 164 8.17 12.07 14.11
N LEU A 165 8.03 11.77 15.40
CA LEU A 165 9.14 11.68 16.34
C LEU A 165 10.17 10.63 15.90
N ALA A 166 9.70 9.43 15.57
CA ALA A 166 10.58 8.33 15.17
C ALA A 166 11.37 8.69 13.92
N MET A 167 10.70 9.19 12.88
CA MET A 167 11.35 9.56 11.64
C MET A 167 12.32 10.74 11.82
N ASN A 168 11.96 11.75 12.60
CA ASN A 168 12.86 12.86 12.89
C ASN A 168 14.13 12.41 13.63
N ARG A 169 14.02 11.48 14.59
CA ARG A 169 15.17 10.94 15.34
C ARG A 169 16.14 10.17 14.46
N ILE A 170 15.64 9.38 13.51
CA ILE A 170 16.51 8.60 12.60
C ILE A 170 16.96 9.41 11.36
N GLY A 171 16.44 10.63 11.17
CA GLY A 171 16.75 11.48 10.02
C GLY A 171 15.93 11.19 8.77
N GLY A 172 14.93 10.30 8.86
CA GLY A 172 13.95 10.07 7.82
C GLY A 172 12.86 11.15 7.77
N LYS A 173 11.82 10.90 7.01
CA LYS A 173 10.72 11.87 6.81
C LYS A 173 9.36 11.24 7.11
N SER A 174 8.57 11.87 7.96
CA SER A 174 7.15 11.54 8.09
C SER A 174 6.29 12.45 7.21
N ASN A 175 5.13 11.95 6.81
CA ASN A 175 4.18 12.64 5.95
C ASN A 175 2.89 12.90 6.73
N THR A 176 2.37 14.12 6.66
CA THR A 176 1.14 14.50 7.36
C THR A 176 -0.11 13.81 6.81
N GLY A 177 -0.08 13.35 5.56
CA GLY A 177 -1.31 13.07 4.84
C GLY A 177 -2.17 14.32 4.67
N GLU A 178 -3.45 14.14 4.44
CA GLU A 178 -4.39 15.22 4.10
C GLU A 178 -5.01 15.92 5.31
N GLY A 179 -4.82 15.41 6.51
CA GLY A 179 -5.51 15.88 7.72
C GLY A 179 -4.90 17.14 8.34
N GLY A 180 -3.83 17.68 7.77
CA GLY A 180 -3.11 18.80 8.36
C GLY A 180 -2.27 18.41 9.58
N GLU A 181 -1.87 19.39 10.35
CA GLU A 181 -1.04 19.21 11.53
C GLU A 181 -1.29 20.35 12.55
N GLU A 182 -1.38 19.99 13.81
CA GLU A 182 -1.64 20.94 14.88
C GLU A 182 -0.46 21.91 15.10
N PRO A 183 -0.69 23.22 15.30
CA PRO A 183 0.38 24.22 15.48
C PRO A 183 1.34 23.90 16.63
N GLU A 184 0.86 23.30 17.72
CA GLU A 184 1.70 22.93 18.87
C GLU A 184 2.84 21.99 18.47
N ARG A 185 2.68 21.24 17.40
CA ARG A 185 3.69 20.28 16.89
C ARG A 185 4.86 20.97 16.22
N PHE A 186 4.71 22.23 15.82
CA PHE A 186 5.79 23.01 15.20
C PHE A 186 6.84 23.46 16.22
N VAL A 187 6.48 23.48 17.50
CA VAL A 187 7.40 23.80 18.58
C VAL A 187 8.16 22.55 19.00
N LYS A 188 9.47 22.69 19.20
CA LYS A 188 10.29 21.60 19.73
C LYS A 188 9.94 21.31 21.18
N LEU A 189 9.98 20.03 21.53
CA LEU A 189 9.85 19.59 22.93
C LEU A 189 11.07 20.02 23.75
N LYS A 190 10.92 20.02 25.10
CA LYS A 190 12.00 20.38 26.03
C LYS A 190 13.26 19.53 25.88
N ASN A 191 13.14 18.30 25.42
CA ASN A 191 14.25 17.40 25.15
C ASN A 191 14.89 17.61 23.75
N GLY A 192 14.44 18.59 22.98
CA GLY A 192 14.93 18.90 21.63
C GLY A 192 14.23 18.12 20.51
N ASP A 193 13.37 17.15 20.82
CA ASP A 193 12.63 16.39 19.81
C ASP A 193 11.63 17.29 19.06
N SER A 194 11.34 16.91 17.82
CA SER A 194 10.34 17.57 16.99
C SER A 194 9.22 16.59 16.64
N MET A 195 7.98 17.03 16.87
CA MET A 195 6.78 16.28 16.54
C MET A 195 6.24 16.63 15.15
N LYS A 196 6.82 17.60 14.46
CA LYS A 196 6.35 18.01 13.14
C LYS A 196 6.77 17.01 12.07
N SER A 197 5.86 16.72 11.16
CA SER A 197 6.16 15.92 9.98
C SER A 197 6.98 16.72 8.97
N ALA A 198 8.00 16.07 8.41
CA ALA A 198 8.90 16.71 7.45
C ALA A 198 8.20 16.98 6.11
N ILE A 199 7.40 16.05 5.65
CA ILE A 199 6.61 16.18 4.41
C ILE A 199 5.21 16.64 4.79
N LYS A 200 4.80 17.76 4.21
CA LYS A 200 3.45 18.29 4.37
C LYS A 200 2.68 18.15 3.08
N GLN A 201 1.59 17.42 3.15
CA GLN A 201 0.73 17.19 2.00
C GLN A 201 -0.24 18.36 1.82
N VAL A 202 -0.36 18.81 0.59
CA VAL A 202 -1.33 19.82 0.17
C VAL A 202 -2.27 19.15 -0.82
N ALA A 203 -3.55 19.11 -0.48
CA ALA A 203 -4.61 18.61 -1.34
C ALA A 203 -5.65 19.71 -1.53
N SER A 204 -6.22 19.78 -2.70
CA SER A 204 -7.24 20.73 -3.05
C SER A 204 -8.52 20.55 -2.17
N GLY A 205 -9.13 21.63 -1.73
CA GLY A 205 -10.31 21.62 -0.87
C GLY A 205 -10.11 21.04 0.53
N ARG A 206 -8.85 21.01 1.05
CA ARG A 206 -8.54 20.39 2.33
C ARG A 206 -8.29 21.39 3.45
N PHE A 207 -8.66 20.97 4.67
CA PHE A 207 -8.46 21.73 5.88
C PHE A 207 -6.98 21.75 6.32
N GLY A 208 -6.61 22.79 7.07
CA GLY A 208 -5.34 22.85 7.77
C GLY A 208 -4.14 23.23 6.94
N VAL A 209 -4.30 23.65 5.69
CA VAL A 209 -3.25 24.21 4.87
C VAL A 209 -3.15 25.73 5.12
N THR A 210 -2.37 26.09 6.12
CA THR A 210 -2.09 27.49 6.48
C THR A 210 -0.67 27.86 6.07
N THR A 211 -0.37 29.16 6.03
CA THR A 211 1.01 29.62 5.81
C THR A 211 1.96 29.05 6.85
N GLU A 212 1.56 29.00 8.11
CA GLU A 212 2.34 28.40 9.20
C GLU A 212 2.64 26.92 8.94
N TYR A 213 1.63 26.17 8.50
CA TYR A 213 1.81 24.76 8.11
C TYR A 213 2.85 24.61 7.00
N LEU A 214 2.76 25.43 5.95
CA LEU A 214 3.65 25.34 4.79
C LEU A 214 5.10 25.72 5.11
N VAL A 215 5.33 26.79 5.86
CA VAL A 215 6.71 27.22 6.21
C VAL A 215 7.42 26.26 7.17
N ASN A 216 6.68 25.40 7.84
CA ASN A 216 7.22 24.34 8.68
C ASN A 216 7.52 23.04 7.93
N ALA A 217 7.28 22.97 6.63
CA ALA A 217 7.61 21.82 5.80
C ALA A 217 9.11 21.79 5.46
N LYS A 218 9.68 20.58 5.36
CA LYS A 218 10.93 20.35 4.63
C LYS A 218 10.64 20.09 3.15
N ASP A 219 9.59 19.32 2.90
CA ASP A 219 9.08 19.01 1.56
C ASP A 219 7.57 19.25 1.54
N ILE A 220 7.08 19.77 0.43
CA ILE A 220 5.65 19.91 0.15
C ILE A 220 5.27 18.85 -0.86
N GLN A 221 4.27 18.04 -0.54
CA GLN A 221 3.72 17.05 -1.44
C GLN A 221 2.36 17.51 -1.95
N ILE A 222 2.28 17.80 -3.23
CA ILE A 222 1.01 18.13 -3.87
C ILE A 222 0.27 16.83 -4.15
N LYS A 223 -0.92 16.69 -3.60
CA LYS A 223 -1.80 15.57 -3.87
C LYS A 223 -2.87 15.98 -4.87
N ILE A 224 -2.86 15.33 -6.02
CA ILE A 224 -3.93 15.49 -7.01
C ILE A 224 -5.23 14.91 -6.44
N SER A 225 -6.36 15.55 -6.71
CA SER A 225 -7.66 15.10 -6.23
C SER A 225 -7.91 13.65 -6.69
N GLN A 226 -8.37 12.84 -5.76
CA GLN A 226 -8.79 11.48 -6.09
C GLN A 226 -10.17 11.53 -6.71
N GLY A 227 -10.34 10.92 -7.89
CA GLY A 227 -11.64 10.74 -8.54
C GLY A 227 -12.71 10.10 -7.66
N ALA A 228 -12.31 9.59 -6.54
CA ALA A 228 -13.11 8.89 -5.56
C ALA A 228 -13.64 9.77 -4.41
N LYS A 229 -13.20 11.00 -4.23
CA LYS A 229 -13.49 11.76 -2.99
C LYS A 229 -14.56 12.83 -3.05
N PRO A 230 -14.85 13.50 -4.16
CA PRO A 230 -16.06 14.28 -4.25
C PRO A 230 -17.25 13.34 -4.35
N GLY A 231 -17.97 13.15 -3.29
CA GLY A 231 -19.06 12.19 -3.17
C GLY A 231 -18.80 11.21 -2.01
N GLU A 232 -19.48 10.15 -1.97
CA GLU A 232 -19.40 9.21 -0.85
C GLU A 232 -18.26 8.20 -1.03
N GLY A 233 -17.20 8.35 -0.25
CA GLY A 233 -16.21 7.28 0.02
C GLY A 233 -15.51 6.66 -1.18
N GLY A 234 -15.39 7.37 -2.29
CA GLY A 234 -14.71 6.85 -3.44
C GLY A 234 -15.59 6.49 -4.62
N GLN A 235 -16.85 6.82 -4.58
CA GLN A 235 -17.81 6.55 -5.64
C GLN A 235 -18.21 7.85 -6.34
N LEU A 236 -17.31 8.42 -7.13
CA LEU A 236 -17.73 9.48 -8.03
C LEU A 236 -18.37 8.91 -9.27
N PRO A 237 -19.58 9.35 -9.59
CA PRO A 237 -20.06 9.25 -10.95
C PRO A 237 -19.07 9.95 -11.89
N GLY A 238 -18.68 9.29 -12.98
CA GLY A 238 -17.74 9.85 -13.95
C GLY A 238 -18.11 11.24 -14.47
N CYS A 239 -19.40 11.60 -14.42
CA CYS A 239 -19.89 12.93 -14.81
C CYS A 239 -19.42 14.05 -13.88
N LEU A 240 -19.14 13.77 -12.60
CA LEU A 240 -18.65 14.78 -11.66
C LEU A 240 -17.14 15.02 -11.79
N LEU A 241 -16.39 14.08 -12.39
CA LEU A 241 -14.97 14.27 -12.70
C LEU A 241 -14.74 15.36 -13.75
N TYR A 242 -15.72 15.66 -14.58
CA TYR A 242 -15.64 16.72 -15.59
C TYR A 242 -16.08 18.10 -15.08
N THR A 243 -16.79 18.14 -13.97
CA THR A 243 -17.43 19.37 -13.47
C THR A 243 -16.79 19.89 -12.19
N SER A 244 -15.99 19.10 -11.51
CA SER A 244 -15.24 19.52 -10.33
C SER A 244 -13.75 19.48 -10.61
N ASP A 245 -13.22 20.54 -11.16
CA ASP A 245 -11.83 20.87 -10.88
C ASP A 245 -11.81 21.44 -9.45
N ALA A 246 -11.17 20.70 -8.56
CA ALA A 246 -11.09 21.09 -7.16
C ALA A 246 -10.33 22.42 -6.94
N ALA A 247 -9.73 22.99 -7.97
CA ALA A 247 -9.17 24.33 -7.97
C ALA A 247 -10.24 25.41 -8.22
N ASP A 248 -11.35 25.07 -8.89
CA ASP A 248 -12.40 26.03 -9.23
C ASP A 248 -13.46 26.16 -8.12
N GLU A 249 -13.57 25.22 -7.20
CA GLU A 249 -14.52 25.30 -6.07
C GLU A 249 -14.12 26.37 -5.02
N PHE A 250 -12.96 26.98 -5.13
CA PHE A 250 -12.50 28.01 -4.20
C PHE A 250 -12.87 29.43 -4.61
N MET A 251 -13.54 29.62 -5.74
CA MET A 251 -13.90 30.93 -6.29
C MET A 251 -15.41 31.21 -6.24
N GLY A 252 -16.18 30.47 -5.47
CA GLY A 252 -17.60 30.71 -5.23
C GLY A 252 -17.89 31.20 -3.83
#